data_2cf7ac6b52b1e4420936f7c26a6e81e9
#
_entry.id   2cf7ac6b52b1e4420936f7c26a6e81e9
#
_cell.length_a   1.000
_cell.length_b   1.000
_cell.length_c   1.000
_cell.angle_alpha   90.00
_cell.angle_beta   90.00
_cell.angle_gamma   90.00
#
_symmetry.space_group_name_H-M   'P 1'
#
loop_
_entity.id
_entity.type
_entity.pdbx_description
1 polymer ?
#
loop_
_entity_poly.entity_id
_entity_poly.type
_entity_poly.pdbx_seq_one_letter_code
_entity_poly.pdbx_strand_id
1 'polypeptide(L)'
;MMELSDLRALEDAVGVALRTRDARQLRLVGHGEITMALGWPTQEPQFVCKRLPPFDSVDAASAYGAIVNRYINTLRRRGVHVVETEVEWFERPDGRVIVYHVQPALAPETLGLDILRRSTPRVDHPLLSSVVDTVIASTGGGVGVDAQISNWSWMEGEPWQLDLSTPIMMNDAGQPALDMTPFLAVLPAVIRPVVRREMGKLIRRWLTTRDSLMDLAANLIKANLEDWMQPVLDCINERIDEPITYQEAERIFKSDRRMFPPLLVLGRANRLWQEQVRRRPFEFLLPDSTTYTEQAK
;
A
#
# COMPACT_ATOMS: atom_id res chain seq x y z
N MET A 1 -12.17 2.86 -17.91
CA MET A 1 -11.03 2.01 -18.31
C MET A 1 -9.98 2.89 -18.96
N MET A 2 -8.74 2.83 -18.51
CA MET A 2 -7.61 3.56 -19.09
C MET A 2 -7.11 2.81 -20.33
N GLU A 3 -6.79 3.53 -21.40
CA GLU A 3 -6.26 2.89 -22.61
C GLU A 3 -4.81 2.42 -22.40
N LEU A 4 -4.46 1.28 -22.99
CA LEU A 4 -3.09 0.73 -22.88
C LEU A 4 -2.03 1.68 -23.46
N SER A 5 -2.39 2.48 -24.47
CA SER A 5 -1.55 3.53 -25.04
C SER A 5 -1.18 4.61 -24.02
N ASP A 6 -2.14 5.03 -23.18
CA ASP A 6 -1.92 6.00 -22.12
C ASP A 6 -1.02 5.43 -21.02
N LEU A 7 -1.23 4.15 -20.66
CA LEU A 7 -0.41 3.49 -19.68
C LEU A 7 1.05 3.34 -20.14
N ARG A 8 1.27 3.10 -21.44
CA ARG A 8 2.61 3.11 -22.05
C ARG A 8 3.24 4.50 -22.05
N ALA A 9 2.46 5.55 -22.38
CA ALA A 9 2.95 6.92 -22.31
C ALA A 9 3.33 7.32 -20.88
N LEU A 10 2.56 6.89 -19.87
CA LEU A 10 2.91 7.07 -18.46
C LEU A 10 4.23 6.35 -18.12
N GLU A 11 4.41 5.09 -18.55
CA GLU A 11 5.66 4.35 -18.29
C GLU A 11 6.87 4.98 -18.99
N ASP A 12 6.70 5.53 -20.20
CA ASP A 12 7.78 6.27 -20.88
C ASP A 12 8.20 7.50 -20.07
N ALA A 13 7.24 8.25 -19.51
CA ALA A 13 7.52 9.38 -18.62
C ALA A 13 8.21 8.90 -17.32
N VAL A 14 7.76 7.80 -16.73
CA VAL A 14 8.43 7.15 -15.58
C VAL A 14 9.86 6.75 -15.95
N GLY A 15 10.06 6.14 -17.11
CA GLY A 15 11.40 5.78 -17.61
C GLY A 15 12.34 6.97 -17.75
N VAL A 16 11.82 8.12 -18.21
CA VAL A 16 12.59 9.38 -18.23
C VAL A 16 12.95 9.80 -16.81
N ALA A 17 11.97 9.86 -15.91
CA ALA A 17 12.18 10.27 -14.52
C ALA A 17 13.20 9.37 -13.78
N LEU A 18 13.15 8.06 -14.00
CA LEU A 18 14.12 7.11 -13.43
C LEU A 18 15.55 7.37 -13.93
N ARG A 19 15.72 7.64 -15.22
CA ARG A 19 17.05 7.92 -15.82
C ARG A 19 17.60 9.28 -15.41
N THR A 20 16.77 10.30 -15.40
CA THR A 20 17.17 11.69 -15.08
C THR A 20 17.19 11.97 -13.59
N ARG A 21 16.56 11.13 -12.78
CA ARG A 21 16.28 11.34 -11.34
C ARG A 21 15.45 12.60 -11.09
N ASP A 22 14.61 12.94 -12.05
CA ASP A 22 13.73 14.10 -12.01
C ASP A 22 12.28 13.68 -12.25
N ALA A 23 11.49 13.71 -11.19
CA ALA A 23 10.08 13.33 -11.20
C ALA A 23 9.12 14.52 -11.41
N ARG A 24 9.60 15.74 -11.69
CA ARG A 24 8.77 16.95 -11.82
C ARG A 24 7.71 16.86 -12.91
N GLN A 25 7.92 16.00 -13.90
CA GLN A 25 6.97 15.75 -14.98
C GLN A 25 5.89 14.72 -14.61
N LEU A 26 6.05 14.03 -13.48
CA LEU A 26 5.08 13.07 -12.98
C LEU A 26 4.17 13.71 -11.93
N ARG A 27 2.90 13.36 -11.95
CA ARG A 27 1.98 13.69 -10.88
C ARG A 27 2.05 12.60 -9.81
N LEU A 28 2.94 12.74 -8.84
CA LEU A 28 2.99 11.85 -7.69
C LEU A 28 1.78 12.11 -6.80
N VAL A 29 0.94 11.10 -6.59
CA VAL A 29 -0.24 11.13 -5.71
C VAL A 29 0.11 10.51 -4.36
N GLY A 30 1.01 9.52 -4.35
CA GLY A 30 1.49 8.88 -3.13
C GLY A 30 2.74 8.05 -3.38
N HIS A 31 3.53 7.87 -2.34
CA HIS A 31 4.64 6.94 -2.30
C HIS A 31 4.27 5.77 -1.37
N GLY A 32 4.29 4.56 -1.91
CA GLY A 32 4.42 3.36 -1.10
C GLY A 32 5.90 3.08 -0.82
N GLU A 33 6.18 2.11 0.03
CA GLU A 33 7.55 1.73 0.39
C GLU A 33 8.37 1.22 -0.81
N ILE A 34 7.69 0.57 -1.75
CA ILE A 34 8.26 -0.05 -2.97
C ILE A 34 7.39 0.19 -4.21
N THR A 35 6.39 1.06 -4.12
CA THR A 35 5.45 1.37 -5.19
C THR A 35 5.26 2.87 -5.35
N MET A 36 4.84 3.31 -6.53
CA MET A 36 4.54 4.70 -6.82
C MET A 36 3.09 4.82 -7.29
N ALA A 37 2.33 5.73 -6.68
CA ALA A 37 1.00 6.09 -7.15
C ALA A 37 1.09 7.39 -7.97
N LEU A 38 0.71 7.31 -9.22
CA LEU A 38 0.86 8.35 -10.23
C LEU A 38 -0.52 8.78 -10.75
N GLY A 39 -0.78 10.06 -10.78
CA GLY A 39 -1.98 10.61 -11.40
C GLY A 39 -1.83 10.71 -12.92
N TRP A 40 -2.86 10.30 -13.68
CA TRP A 40 -2.91 10.42 -15.13
C TRP A 40 -4.29 10.89 -15.63
N PRO A 41 -4.38 11.83 -16.58
CA PRO A 41 -3.28 12.72 -17.05
C PRO A 41 -2.64 13.54 -15.94
N THR A 42 -1.43 14.05 -16.17
CA THR A 42 -0.64 14.71 -15.12
C THR A 42 -1.27 15.98 -14.55
N GLN A 43 -1.97 16.76 -15.37
CA GLN A 43 -2.56 18.04 -14.94
C GLN A 43 -3.86 17.84 -14.17
N GLU A 44 -4.80 17.08 -14.73
CA GLU A 44 -6.10 16.77 -14.16
C GLU A 44 -6.28 15.24 -14.12
N PRO A 45 -5.78 14.57 -13.08
CA PRO A 45 -5.84 13.13 -13.02
C PRO A 45 -7.27 12.59 -13.03
N GLN A 46 -7.55 11.75 -13.99
CA GLN A 46 -8.77 10.94 -14.05
C GLN A 46 -8.54 9.54 -13.46
N PHE A 47 -7.27 9.13 -13.46
CA PHE A 47 -6.83 7.84 -12.91
C PHE A 47 -5.68 8.01 -11.94
N VAL A 48 -5.62 7.10 -10.98
CA VAL A 48 -4.44 6.85 -10.14
C VAL A 48 -3.87 5.51 -10.55
N CYS A 49 -2.62 5.55 -11.04
CA CYS A 49 -1.90 4.39 -11.55
C CYS A 49 -0.79 4.02 -10.57
N LYS A 50 -0.98 2.95 -9.80
CA LYS A 50 0.02 2.45 -8.87
C LYS A 50 0.96 1.50 -9.59
N ARG A 51 2.18 1.98 -9.87
CA ARG A 51 3.23 1.20 -10.51
C ARG A 51 3.91 0.27 -9.51
N LEU A 52 3.97 -1.00 -9.86
CA LEU A 52 4.68 -2.02 -9.09
C LEU A 52 6.13 -2.18 -9.59
N PRO A 53 7.01 -2.82 -8.79
CA PRO A 53 8.28 -3.28 -9.31
C PRO A 53 8.10 -4.21 -10.51
N PRO A 54 9.02 -4.18 -11.51
CA PRO A 54 8.90 -5.04 -12.68
C PRO A 54 8.92 -6.53 -12.34
N PHE A 55 8.10 -7.28 -13.03
CA PHE A 55 8.05 -8.74 -12.97
C PHE A 55 8.99 -9.37 -14.01
N ASP A 56 9.45 -10.57 -13.73
CA ASP A 56 10.43 -11.25 -14.59
C ASP A 56 9.79 -11.96 -15.81
N SER A 57 8.44 -12.13 -15.81
CA SER A 57 7.71 -12.75 -16.92
C SER A 57 6.24 -12.36 -16.94
N VAL A 58 5.59 -12.54 -18.09
CA VAL A 58 4.13 -12.39 -18.26
C VAL A 58 3.37 -13.36 -17.36
N ASP A 59 3.85 -14.59 -17.21
CA ASP A 59 3.21 -15.58 -16.34
C ASP A 59 3.20 -15.13 -14.87
N ALA A 60 4.30 -14.55 -14.40
CA ALA A 60 4.38 -14.01 -13.03
C ALA A 60 3.43 -12.82 -12.84
N ALA A 61 3.34 -11.91 -13.81
CA ALA A 61 2.40 -10.78 -13.77
C ALA A 61 0.93 -11.26 -13.83
N SER A 62 0.62 -12.22 -14.69
CA SER A 62 -0.70 -12.81 -14.80
C SER A 62 -1.12 -13.53 -13.52
N ALA A 63 -0.22 -14.33 -12.93
CA ALA A 63 -0.45 -14.98 -11.64
C ALA A 63 -0.72 -13.97 -10.52
N TYR A 64 0.04 -12.87 -10.48
CA TYR A 64 -0.21 -11.78 -9.55
C TYR A 64 -1.60 -11.16 -9.76
N GLY A 65 -1.96 -10.81 -10.99
CA GLY A 65 -3.28 -10.26 -11.32
C GLY A 65 -4.42 -11.20 -10.91
N ALA A 66 -4.26 -12.51 -11.11
CA ALA A 66 -5.23 -13.52 -10.67
C ALA A 66 -5.41 -13.53 -9.15
N ILE A 67 -4.31 -13.38 -8.38
CA ILE A 67 -4.35 -13.31 -6.91
C ILE A 67 -5.06 -12.04 -6.45
N VAL A 68 -4.76 -10.88 -7.06
CA VAL A 68 -5.44 -9.61 -6.75
C VAL A 68 -6.93 -9.72 -7.03
N ASN A 69 -7.33 -10.21 -8.20
CA ASN A 69 -8.74 -10.38 -8.56
C ASN A 69 -9.46 -11.33 -7.61
N ARG A 70 -8.81 -12.43 -7.19
CA ARG A 70 -9.36 -13.35 -6.18
C ARG A 70 -9.54 -12.65 -4.83
N TYR A 71 -8.59 -11.82 -4.43
CA TYR A 71 -8.66 -11.04 -3.19
C TYR A 71 -9.82 -10.04 -3.24
N ILE A 72 -9.91 -9.22 -4.28
CA ILE A 72 -11.01 -8.26 -4.51
C ILE A 72 -12.36 -8.97 -4.42
N ASN A 73 -12.53 -10.06 -5.15
CA ASN A 73 -13.78 -10.83 -5.14
C ASN A 73 -14.09 -11.41 -3.75
N THR A 74 -13.06 -11.78 -2.98
CA THR A 74 -13.24 -12.28 -1.62
C THR A 74 -13.66 -11.17 -0.67
N LEU A 75 -13.05 -9.98 -0.76
CA LEU A 75 -13.44 -8.81 0.02
C LEU A 75 -14.88 -8.40 -0.27
N ARG A 76 -15.27 -8.32 -1.54
CA ARG A 76 -16.66 -8.00 -1.95
C ARG A 76 -17.66 -8.99 -1.41
N ARG A 77 -17.38 -10.31 -1.43
CA ARG A 77 -18.25 -11.33 -0.82
C ARG A 77 -18.37 -11.22 0.69
N ARG A 78 -17.41 -10.57 1.34
CA ARG A 78 -17.42 -10.28 2.78
C ARG A 78 -18.03 -8.92 3.11
N GLY A 79 -18.63 -8.23 2.13
CA GLY A 79 -19.29 -6.94 2.31
C GLY A 79 -18.35 -5.74 2.28
N VAL A 80 -17.08 -5.90 1.91
CA VAL A 80 -16.17 -4.77 1.77
C VAL A 80 -16.42 -4.08 0.44
N HIS A 81 -16.70 -2.79 0.46
CA HIS A 81 -16.71 -1.96 -0.72
C HIS A 81 -15.26 -1.73 -1.18
N VAL A 82 -15.00 -2.01 -2.44
CA VAL A 82 -13.67 -1.93 -3.04
C VAL A 82 -13.74 -1.00 -4.24
N VAL A 83 -12.88 0.03 -4.27
CA VAL A 83 -12.76 0.92 -5.41
C VAL A 83 -12.44 0.12 -6.66
N GLU A 84 -13.09 0.44 -7.77
CA GLU A 84 -12.85 -0.23 -9.04
C GLU A 84 -11.34 -0.22 -9.34
N THR A 85 -10.79 -1.43 -9.54
CA THR A 85 -9.36 -1.61 -9.69
C THR A 85 -9.11 -2.57 -10.83
N GLU A 86 -8.38 -2.10 -11.83
CA GLU A 86 -7.89 -2.90 -12.94
C GLU A 86 -6.41 -3.20 -12.72
N VAL A 87 -5.99 -4.43 -12.99
CA VAL A 87 -4.58 -4.82 -12.97
C VAL A 87 -4.14 -4.99 -14.40
N GLU A 88 -3.40 -4.00 -14.89
CA GLU A 88 -2.92 -3.94 -16.25
C GLU A 88 -1.42 -4.20 -16.31
N TRP A 89 -0.96 -4.86 -17.37
CA TRP A 89 0.46 -5.09 -17.58
C TRP A 89 0.83 -5.13 -19.05
N PHE A 90 2.11 -4.85 -19.31
CA PHE A 90 2.72 -5.00 -20.63
C PHE A 90 4.20 -5.33 -20.52
N GLU A 91 4.71 -6.02 -21.52
CA GLU A 91 6.12 -6.35 -21.64
C GLU A 91 6.90 -5.19 -22.24
N ARG A 92 8.04 -4.89 -21.65
CA ARG A 92 9.02 -3.95 -22.19
C ARG A 92 9.99 -4.65 -23.14
N PRO A 93 10.74 -3.88 -24.00
CA PRO A 93 11.74 -4.45 -24.90
C PRO A 93 12.87 -5.23 -24.22
N ASP A 94 13.10 -5.00 -22.93
CA ASP A 94 14.10 -5.72 -22.12
C ASP A 94 13.55 -7.05 -21.52
N GLY A 95 12.33 -7.46 -21.89
CA GLY A 95 11.67 -8.66 -21.43
C GLY A 95 11.06 -8.57 -20.02
N ARG A 96 11.16 -7.40 -19.36
CA ARG A 96 10.52 -7.16 -18.06
C ARG A 96 9.06 -6.78 -18.25
N VAL A 97 8.21 -7.23 -17.34
CA VAL A 97 6.78 -6.93 -17.38
C VAL A 97 6.45 -5.86 -16.33
N ILE A 98 5.87 -4.77 -16.78
CA ILE A 98 5.42 -3.69 -15.91
C ILE A 98 3.97 -3.91 -15.56
N VAL A 99 3.66 -3.84 -14.27
CA VAL A 99 2.31 -4.02 -13.73
C VAL A 99 1.84 -2.73 -13.07
N TYR A 100 0.64 -2.35 -13.40
CA TYR A 100 -0.07 -1.22 -12.80
C TYR A 100 -1.39 -1.65 -12.17
N HIS A 101 -1.71 -1.10 -11.01
CA HIS A 101 -3.08 -1.00 -10.55
C HIS A 101 -3.64 0.34 -11.02
N VAL A 102 -4.71 0.29 -11.78
CA VAL A 102 -5.40 1.48 -12.30
C VAL A 102 -6.73 1.64 -11.57
N GLN A 103 -6.93 2.80 -10.98
CA GLN A 103 -8.15 3.16 -10.25
C GLN A 103 -8.63 4.53 -10.73
N PRO A 104 -9.93 4.86 -10.66
CA PRO A 104 -10.39 6.22 -10.85
C PRO A 104 -9.73 7.14 -9.81
N ALA A 105 -9.38 8.36 -10.22
CA ALA A 105 -8.92 9.38 -9.29
C ALA A 105 -10.10 9.82 -8.43
N LEU A 106 -9.96 9.70 -7.11
CA LEU A 106 -10.99 10.13 -6.16
C LEU A 106 -10.76 11.58 -5.74
N ALA A 107 -11.86 12.26 -5.42
CA ALA A 107 -11.79 13.60 -4.87
C ALA A 107 -11.08 13.58 -3.49
N PRO A 108 -10.11 14.49 -3.24
CA PRO A 108 -9.34 14.49 -1.99
C PRO A 108 -10.21 14.52 -0.74
N GLU A 109 -11.36 15.20 -0.80
CA GLU A 109 -12.32 15.29 0.30
C GLU A 109 -12.95 13.95 0.68
N THR A 110 -12.87 12.93 -0.16
CA THR A 110 -13.36 11.59 0.14
C THR A 110 -12.31 10.69 0.78
N LEU A 111 -11.03 11.09 0.76
CA LEU A 111 -9.93 10.26 1.27
C LEU A 111 -9.91 10.28 2.80
N GLY A 112 -9.77 9.10 3.40
CA GLY A 112 -9.92 8.91 4.84
C GLY A 112 -8.99 9.78 5.68
N LEU A 113 -7.71 9.93 5.31
CA LEU A 113 -6.79 10.83 6.01
C LEU A 113 -7.24 12.29 5.95
N ASP A 114 -7.69 12.75 4.79
CA ASP A 114 -8.11 14.14 4.60
C ASP A 114 -9.42 14.44 5.31
N ILE A 115 -10.30 13.43 5.45
CA ILE A 115 -11.49 13.53 6.28
C ILE A 115 -11.11 13.71 7.75
N LEU A 116 -10.24 12.85 8.30
CA LEU A 116 -9.86 12.94 9.70
C LEU A 116 -9.13 14.25 10.01
N ARG A 117 -8.23 14.73 9.15
CA ARG A 117 -7.52 15.99 9.30
C ARG A 117 -8.46 17.21 9.40
N ARG A 118 -9.63 17.14 8.77
CA ARG A 118 -10.63 18.23 8.77
C ARG A 118 -11.74 18.04 9.79
N SER A 119 -11.78 16.90 10.46
CA SER A 119 -12.81 16.55 11.44
C SER A 119 -12.31 16.74 12.86
N THR A 120 -13.23 16.99 13.77
CA THR A 120 -12.94 16.97 15.22
C THR A 120 -12.90 15.52 15.70
N PRO A 121 -11.87 15.12 16.48
CA PRO A 121 -11.78 13.78 17.03
C PRO A 121 -12.98 13.42 17.91
N ARG A 122 -13.62 12.28 17.62
CA ARG A 122 -14.73 11.74 18.39
C ARG A 122 -14.88 10.23 18.16
N VAL A 123 -15.37 9.51 19.17
CA VAL A 123 -15.50 8.04 19.16
C VAL A 123 -16.52 7.54 18.13
N ASP A 124 -17.59 8.30 17.91
CA ASP A 124 -18.70 8.00 17.00
C ASP A 124 -18.52 8.58 15.58
N HIS A 125 -17.27 8.85 15.17
CA HIS A 125 -17.03 9.38 13.82
C HIS A 125 -17.41 8.34 12.75
N PRO A 126 -18.33 8.65 11.80
CA PRO A 126 -18.91 7.67 10.90
C PRO A 126 -17.88 6.85 10.13
N LEU A 127 -16.88 7.49 9.51
CA LEU A 127 -15.83 6.79 8.79
C LEU A 127 -15.09 5.78 9.68
N LEU A 128 -14.68 6.20 10.90
CA LEU A 128 -13.92 5.32 11.80
C LEU A 128 -14.75 4.13 12.26
N SER A 129 -15.98 4.38 12.72
CA SER A 129 -16.88 3.32 13.16
C SER A 129 -17.10 2.31 12.03
N SER A 130 -17.40 2.79 10.82
CA SER A 130 -17.64 1.90 9.68
C SER A 130 -16.39 1.15 9.22
N VAL A 131 -15.20 1.77 9.27
CA VAL A 131 -13.94 1.05 8.98
C VAL A 131 -13.70 -0.04 10.02
N VAL A 132 -13.85 0.27 11.31
CA VAL A 132 -13.68 -0.71 12.40
C VAL A 132 -14.67 -1.88 12.22
N ASP A 133 -15.94 -1.59 11.99
CA ASP A 133 -16.98 -2.61 11.78
C ASP A 133 -16.67 -3.46 10.53
N THR A 134 -16.24 -2.84 9.43
CA THR A 134 -15.85 -3.54 8.21
C THR A 134 -14.65 -4.47 8.43
N VAL A 135 -13.62 -4.01 9.15
CA VAL A 135 -12.43 -4.83 9.47
C VAL A 135 -12.84 -6.03 10.35
N ILE A 136 -13.68 -5.81 11.36
CA ILE A 136 -14.19 -6.89 12.24
C ILE A 136 -14.95 -7.93 11.41
N ALA A 137 -15.87 -7.50 10.56
CA ALA A 137 -16.72 -8.38 9.78
C ALA A 137 -15.96 -9.16 8.70
N SER A 138 -14.88 -8.59 8.15
CA SER A 138 -14.22 -9.13 6.96
C SER A 138 -12.90 -9.86 7.25
N THR A 139 -12.26 -9.64 8.39
CA THR A 139 -10.99 -10.27 8.75
C THR A 139 -11.17 -11.63 9.40
N GLY A 140 -10.37 -12.61 9.00
CA GLY A 140 -10.38 -13.98 9.53
C GLY A 140 -10.46 -15.03 8.42
N GLY A 141 -10.40 -16.33 8.78
CA GLY A 141 -10.47 -17.41 7.81
C GLY A 141 -9.41 -17.31 6.69
N GLY A 142 -8.21 -16.85 7.03
CA GLY A 142 -7.09 -16.72 6.08
C GLY A 142 -7.17 -15.51 5.14
N VAL A 143 -8.02 -14.53 5.42
CA VAL A 143 -8.11 -13.26 4.69
C VAL A 143 -8.11 -12.11 5.69
N GLY A 144 -7.37 -11.06 5.40
CA GLY A 144 -7.33 -9.82 6.15
C GLY A 144 -7.65 -8.61 5.28
N VAL A 145 -7.78 -7.47 5.92
CA VAL A 145 -7.98 -6.16 5.29
C VAL A 145 -6.94 -5.19 5.83
N ASP A 146 -6.36 -4.37 4.97
CA ASP A 146 -5.50 -3.28 5.44
C ASP A 146 -6.36 -2.20 6.08
N ALA A 147 -6.28 -2.12 7.41
CA ALA A 147 -7.10 -1.23 8.21
C ALA A 147 -6.60 0.22 8.25
N GLN A 148 -5.41 0.51 7.69
CA GLN A 148 -4.82 1.86 7.70
C GLN A 148 -5.76 2.87 7.06
N ILE A 149 -6.05 3.96 7.77
CA ILE A 149 -7.03 4.96 7.31
C ILE A 149 -6.69 5.61 5.97
N SER A 150 -5.40 5.64 5.62
CA SER A 150 -4.91 6.09 4.30
C SER A 150 -5.39 5.22 3.13
N ASN A 151 -5.83 4.00 3.43
CA ASN A 151 -6.26 3.02 2.44
C ASN A 151 -7.79 2.95 2.32
N TRP A 152 -8.48 3.95 2.86
CA TRP A 152 -9.93 4.05 2.81
C TRP A 152 -10.39 5.40 2.25
N SER A 153 -11.51 5.36 1.56
CA SER A 153 -12.28 6.52 1.11
C SER A 153 -13.69 6.44 1.66
N TRP A 154 -14.37 7.58 1.83
CA TRP A 154 -15.75 7.65 2.26
C TRP A 154 -16.62 8.13 1.10
N MET A 155 -17.38 7.24 0.53
CA MET A 155 -18.26 7.50 -0.60
C MET A 155 -19.64 6.89 -0.34
N GLU A 156 -20.69 7.58 -0.71
CA GLU A 156 -22.08 7.10 -0.61
C GLU A 156 -22.50 6.70 0.81
N GLY A 157 -21.83 7.26 1.83
CA GLY A 157 -22.09 6.93 3.24
C GLY A 157 -21.40 5.66 3.74
N GLU A 158 -20.46 5.08 2.97
CA GLU A 158 -19.79 3.82 3.25
C GLU A 158 -18.27 3.93 3.06
N PRO A 159 -17.46 3.10 3.78
CA PRO A 159 -16.02 3.03 3.60
C PRO A 159 -15.66 2.16 2.39
N TRP A 160 -14.80 2.67 1.52
CA TRP A 160 -14.30 2.00 0.32
C TRP A 160 -12.80 1.76 0.42
N GLN A 161 -12.38 0.51 0.24
CA GLN A 161 -10.96 0.12 0.26
C GLN A 161 -10.25 0.54 -1.01
N LEU A 162 -9.07 1.19 -0.87
CA LEU A 162 -8.25 1.72 -1.97
C LEU A 162 -7.08 0.81 -2.33
N ASP A 163 -6.22 0.45 -1.36
CA ASP A 163 -4.98 -0.26 -1.61
C ASP A 163 -5.15 -1.78 -1.60
N LEU A 164 -5.04 -2.36 -2.79
CA LEU A 164 -5.21 -3.78 -3.04
C LEU A 164 -3.93 -4.43 -3.59
N SER A 165 -2.82 -3.68 -3.64
CA SER A 165 -1.57 -4.14 -4.25
C SER A 165 -0.84 -5.21 -3.44
N THR A 166 -1.21 -5.36 -2.17
CA THR A 166 -0.69 -6.40 -1.28
C THR A 166 -1.85 -7.26 -0.78
N PRO A 167 -2.32 -8.26 -1.56
CA PRO A 167 -3.39 -9.16 -1.13
C PRO A 167 -3.08 -9.86 0.20
N ILE A 168 -3.86 -9.52 1.23
CA ILE A 168 -3.71 -10.08 2.58
C ILE A 168 -4.55 -11.36 2.64
N MET A 169 -4.02 -12.44 2.07
CA MET A 169 -4.70 -13.72 2.06
C MET A 169 -3.74 -14.90 2.04
N MET A 170 -4.20 -16.03 2.53
CA MET A 170 -3.48 -17.29 2.50
C MET A 170 -3.94 -18.14 1.31
N ASN A 171 -3.02 -18.97 0.81
CA ASN A 171 -3.34 -20.04 -0.13
C ASN A 171 -3.81 -21.30 0.63
N ASP A 172 -4.19 -22.35 -0.12
CA ASP A 172 -4.70 -23.60 0.44
C ASP A 172 -3.67 -24.37 1.29
N ALA A 173 -2.37 -24.05 1.11
CA ALA A 173 -1.29 -24.61 1.92
C ALA A 173 -1.02 -23.81 3.21
N GLY A 174 -1.85 -22.79 3.54
CA GLY A 174 -1.67 -21.95 4.72
C GLY A 174 -0.46 -21.04 4.65
N GLN A 175 -0.03 -20.65 3.45
CA GLN A 175 1.05 -19.70 3.20
C GLN A 175 0.49 -18.41 2.58
N PRO A 176 1.16 -17.25 2.71
CA PRO A 176 0.77 -16.04 1.99
C PRO A 176 0.61 -16.34 0.49
N ALA A 177 -0.54 -15.93 -0.06
CA ALA A 177 -0.84 -16.19 -1.47
C ALA A 177 0.02 -15.34 -2.41
N LEU A 178 0.44 -14.15 -1.96
CA LEU A 178 1.25 -13.22 -2.73
C LEU A 178 2.71 -13.70 -2.82
N ASP A 179 3.22 -13.84 -4.06
CA ASP A 179 4.67 -13.98 -4.27
C ASP A 179 5.36 -12.61 -4.05
N MET A 180 6.18 -12.53 -3.02
CA MET A 180 6.93 -11.34 -2.67
C MET A 180 8.18 -11.11 -3.53
N THR A 181 8.52 -12.02 -4.44
CA THR A 181 9.78 -11.97 -5.21
C THR A 181 9.95 -10.66 -5.99
N PRO A 182 8.96 -10.15 -6.76
CA PRO A 182 9.11 -8.88 -7.47
C PRO A 182 9.32 -7.70 -6.52
N PHE A 183 8.61 -7.68 -5.40
CA PHE A 183 8.65 -6.61 -4.40
C PHE A 183 10.01 -6.56 -3.67
N LEU A 184 10.65 -7.70 -3.48
CA LEU A 184 11.97 -7.79 -2.85
C LEU A 184 13.12 -7.53 -3.83
N ALA A 185 12.84 -7.44 -5.14
CA ALA A 185 13.87 -7.26 -6.17
C ALA A 185 14.63 -5.92 -6.04
N VAL A 186 13.99 -4.90 -5.45
CA VAL A 186 14.61 -3.59 -5.15
C VAL A 186 15.68 -3.65 -4.07
N LEU A 187 15.70 -4.73 -3.26
CA LEU A 187 16.65 -4.92 -2.18
C LEU A 187 17.86 -5.77 -2.62
N PRO A 188 19.02 -5.62 -1.95
CA PRO A 188 20.16 -6.51 -2.15
C PRO A 188 19.79 -7.97 -1.94
N ALA A 189 20.28 -8.88 -2.79
CA ALA A 189 19.92 -10.29 -2.77
C ALA A 189 20.17 -10.96 -1.39
N VAL A 190 21.23 -10.55 -0.71
CA VAL A 190 21.66 -11.13 0.59
C VAL A 190 20.61 -10.94 1.70
N ILE A 191 19.86 -9.84 1.68
CA ILE A 191 18.87 -9.56 2.73
C ILE A 191 17.45 -10.01 2.37
N ARG A 192 17.18 -10.35 1.10
CA ARG A 192 15.83 -10.75 0.65
C ARG A 192 15.22 -11.90 1.47
N PRO A 193 15.95 -12.97 1.84
CA PRO A 193 15.38 -14.05 2.66
C PRO A 193 14.89 -13.56 4.02
N VAL A 194 15.66 -12.66 4.66
CA VAL A 194 15.30 -12.10 5.97
C VAL A 194 14.06 -11.23 5.84
N VAL A 195 14.04 -10.30 4.86
CA VAL A 195 12.89 -9.40 4.64
C VAL A 195 11.64 -10.22 4.26
N ARG A 196 11.78 -11.24 3.41
CA ARG A 196 10.66 -12.14 3.07
C ARG A 196 10.05 -12.79 4.30
N ARG A 197 10.88 -13.26 5.22
CA ARG A 197 10.41 -13.88 6.49
C ARG A 197 9.64 -12.87 7.35
N GLU A 198 10.15 -11.65 7.48
CA GLU A 198 9.49 -10.62 8.29
C GLU A 198 8.17 -10.14 7.63
N MET A 199 8.15 -9.97 6.31
CA MET A 199 6.92 -9.68 5.57
C MET A 199 5.87 -10.79 5.71
N GLY A 200 6.31 -12.05 5.72
CA GLY A 200 5.41 -13.18 5.97
C GLY A 200 4.79 -13.14 7.38
N LYS A 201 5.51 -12.68 8.40
CA LYS A 201 4.96 -12.47 9.75
C LYS A 201 3.96 -11.31 9.76
N LEU A 202 4.28 -10.21 9.05
CA LEU A 202 3.41 -9.04 8.94
C LEU A 202 2.07 -9.41 8.28
N ILE A 203 2.10 -10.14 7.16
CA ILE A 203 0.88 -10.62 6.51
C ILE A 203 0.05 -11.49 7.47
N ARG A 204 0.68 -12.40 8.21
CA ARG A 204 -0.03 -13.24 9.19
C ARG A 204 -0.68 -12.42 10.31
N ARG A 205 -0.04 -11.35 10.76
CA ARG A 205 -0.60 -10.43 11.76
C ARG A 205 -1.88 -9.79 11.24
N TRP A 206 -1.91 -9.33 10.02
CA TRP A 206 -3.10 -8.73 9.41
C TRP A 206 -4.26 -9.71 9.13
N LEU A 207 -4.07 -11.02 9.39
CA LEU A 207 -5.15 -12.01 9.30
C LEU A 207 -5.97 -12.14 10.58
N THR A 208 -5.61 -11.43 11.64
CA THR A 208 -6.38 -11.36 12.89
C THR A 208 -7.01 -9.98 13.03
N THR A 209 -8.26 -9.96 13.47
CA THR A 209 -9.03 -8.71 13.63
C THR A 209 -8.32 -7.75 14.58
N ARG A 210 -7.91 -8.27 15.76
CA ARG A 210 -7.23 -7.44 16.77
C ARG A 210 -5.96 -6.79 16.25
N ASP A 211 -5.10 -7.56 15.57
CA ASP A 211 -3.83 -7.03 15.07
C ASP A 211 -4.02 -6.04 13.91
N SER A 212 -5.02 -6.27 13.05
CA SER A 212 -5.38 -5.31 11.99
C SER A 212 -5.87 -3.98 12.57
N LEU A 213 -6.72 -4.03 13.61
CA LEU A 213 -7.19 -2.83 14.30
C LEU A 213 -6.09 -2.13 15.10
N MET A 214 -5.15 -2.89 15.66
CA MET A 214 -3.96 -2.33 16.30
C MET A 214 -3.05 -1.60 15.29
N ASP A 215 -2.95 -2.11 14.06
CA ASP A 215 -2.24 -1.44 12.97
C ASP A 215 -2.95 -0.14 12.53
N LEU A 216 -4.28 -0.11 12.51
CA LEU A 216 -5.06 1.12 12.32
C LEU A 216 -4.66 2.19 13.34
N ALA A 217 -4.65 1.85 14.63
CA ALA A 217 -4.27 2.77 15.69
C ALA A 217 -2.80 3.24 15.55
N ALA A 218 -1.86 2.31 15.28
CA ALA A 218 -0.45 2.65 15.08
C ALA A 218 -0.22 3.61 13.90
N ASN A 219 -1.02 3.49 12.82
CA ASN A 219 -0.92 4.36 11.66
C ASN A 219 -1.43 5.78 11.90
N LEU A 220 -2.28 6.03 12.88
CA LEU A 220 -2.65 7.39 13.27
C LEU A 220 -1.43 8.18 13.76
N ILE A 221 -0.55 7.55 14.53
CA ILE A 221 0.72 8.17 14.97
C ILE A 221 1.59 8.51 13.75
N LYS A 222 1.70 7.57 12.80
CA LYS A 222 2.44 7.76 11.55
C LYS A 222 1.88 8.92 10.70
N ALA A 223 0.56 9.13 10.76
CA ALA A 223 -0.14 10.18 10.02
C ALA A 223 -0.18 11.54 10.72
N ASN A 224 0.46 11.70 11.89
CA ASN A 224 0.38 12.86 12.79
C ASN A 224 -1.07 13.19 13.17
N LEU A 225 -1.81 12.15 13.57
CA LEU A 225 -3.21 12.21 14.01
C LEU A 225 -3.36 11.66 15.44
N GLU A 226 -2.41 11.98 16.32
CA GLU A 226 -2.38 11.50 17.70
C GLU A 226 -3.63 11.88 18.50
N ASP A 227 -4.25 13.01 18.17
CA ASP A 227 -5.51 13.47 18.81
C ASP A 227 -6.66 12.48 18.55
N TRP A 228 -6.56 11.66 17.52
CA TRP A 228 -7.52 10.60 17.18
C TRP A 228 -7.29 9.30 17.95
N MET A 229 -6.15 9.14 18.62
CA MET A 229 -5.77 7.86 19.24
C MET A 229 -6.79 7.41 20.29
N GLN A 230 -7.17 8.27 21.24
CA GLN A 230 -8.14 7.87 22.27
C GLN A 230 -9.52 7.58 21.68
N PRO A 231 -10.10 8.44 20.81
CA PRO A 231 -11.36 8.13 20.12
C PRO A 231 -11.34 6.82 19.36
N VAL A 232 -10.26 6.51 18.64
CA VAL A 232 -10.13 5.26 17.88
C VAL A 232 -10.02 4.05 18.80
N LEU A 233 -9.20 4.14 19.85
CA LEU A 233 -9.06 3.05 20.82
C LEU A 233 -10.38 2.77 21.54
N ASP A 234 -11.11 3.81 21.93
CA ASP A 234 -12.44 3.65 22.55
C ASP A 234 -13.41 2.99 21.56
N CYS A 235 -13.46 3.47 20.31
CA CYS A 235 -14.30 2.89 19.26
C CYS A 235 -13.98 1.41 19.00
N ILE A 236 -12.72 1.04 18.97
CA ILE A 236 -12.26 -0.35 18.78
C ILE A 236 -12.64 -1.20 20.00
N ASN A 237 -12.29 -0.73 21.19
CA ASN A 237 -12.39 -1.48 22.43
C ASN A 237 -13.85 -1.73 22.87
N GLU A 238 -14.80 -0.93 22.40
CA GLU A 238 -16.23 -1.19 22.54
C GLU A 238 -16.71 -2.40 21.72
N ARG A 239 -15.92 -2.87 20.75
CA ARG A 239 -16.31 -3.86 19.72
C ARG A 239 -15.51 -5.16 19.75
N ILE A 240 -14.44 -5.22 20.52
CA ILE A 240 -13.58 -6.41 20.62
C ILE A 240 -13.44 -6.88 22.07
N ASP A 241 -13.28 -8.17 22.28
CA ASP A 241 -13.17 -8.76 23.63
C ASP A 241 -11.81 -8.48 24.30
N GLU A 242 -10.74 -8.41 23.52
CA GLU A 242 -9.39 -8.15 24.00
C GLU A 242 -8.97 -6.69 23.69
N PRO A 243 -9.07 -5.77 24.65
CA PRO A 243 -8.79 -4.36 24.41
C PRO A 243 -7.37 -4.09 23.91
N ILE A 244 -7.25 -3.07 23.09
CA ILE A 244 -5.97 -2.53 22.60
C ILE A 244 -5.62 -1.30 23.42
N THR A 245 -4.35 -1.24 23.86
CA THR A 245 -3.83 -0.10 24.61
C THR A 245 -3.02 0.83 23.73
N TYR A 246 -2.93 2.12 24.12
CA TYR A 246 -2.04 3.08 23.47
C TYR A 246 -0.60 2.58 23.39
N GLN A 247 -0.10 1.95 24.46
CA GLN A 247 1.27 1.44 24.53
C GLN A 247 1.54 0.32 23.52
N GLU A 248 0.54 -0.51 23.22
CA GLU A 248 0.66 -1.56 22.21
C GLU A 248 0.73 -0.94 20.80
N ALA A 249 -0.15 -0.01 20.47
CA ALA A 249 -0.12 0.71 19.19
C ALA A 249 1.21 1.49 19.01
N GLU A 250 1.68 2.16 20.06
CA GLU A 250 2.97 2.88 20.03
C GLU A 250 4.16 1.93 19.85
N ARG A 251 4.13 0.73 20.43
CA ARG A 251 5.18 -0.29 20.20
C ARG A 251 5.23 -0.74 18.75
N ILE A 252 4.08 -0.94 18.10
CA ILE A 252 4.01 -1.27 16.68
C ILE A 252 4.64 -0.15 15.86
N PHE A 253 4.18 1.09 16.05
CA PHE A 253 4.72 2.26 15.37
C PHE A 253 6.25 2.37 15.53
N LYS A 254 6.77 2.24 16.76
CA LYS A 254 8.21 2.28 17.04
C LYS A 254 8.98 1.15 16.37
N SER A 255 8.38 -0.05 16.29
CA SER A 255 8.97 -1.20 15.60
C SER A 255 9.09 -0.93 14.11
N ASP A 256 8.03 -0.48 13.49
CA ASP A 256 7.99 -0.18 12.07
C ASP A 256 8.95 0.97 11.73
N ARG A 257 8.95 2.05 12.51
CA ARG A 257 9.88 3.17 12.36
C ARG A 257 11.35 2.75 12.45
N ARG A 258 11.69 1.69 13.19
CA ARG A 258 13.07 1.17 13.27
C ARG A 258 13.45 0.31 12.06
N MET A 259 12.50 -0.35 11.45
CA MET A 259 12.73 -1.27 10.33
C MET A 259 12.95 -0.53 8.99
N PHE A 260 12.20 0.52 8.71
CA PHE A 260 12.17 1.17 7.40
C PHE A 260 13.43 1.98 7.04
N PRO A 261 14.02 2.83 7.89
CA PRO A 261 15.20 3.61 7.53
C PRO A 261 16.40 2.76 7.06
N PRO A 262 16.74 1.63 7.71
CA PRO A 262 17.77 0.74 7.20
C PRO A 262 17.47 0.17 5.80
N LEU A 263 16.19 -0.16 5.52
CA LEU A 263 15.80 -0.68 4.20
C LEU A 263 15.97 0.38 3.09
N LEU A 264 15.67 1.65 3.37
CA LEU A 264 15.90 2.75 2.44
C LEU A 264 17.40 2.98 2.16
N VAL A 265 18.23 2.93 3.19
CA VAL A 265 19.69 3.02 3.04
C VAL A 265 20.21 1.87 2.17
N LEU A 266 19.74 0.65 2.43
CA LEU A 266 20.08 -0.52 1.62
C LEU A 266 19.55 -0.43 0.20
N GLY A 267 18.33 0.11 0.00
CA GLY A 267 17.78 0.40 -1.32
C GLY A 267 18.63 1.40 -2.11
N ARG A 268 19.11 2.47 -1.46
CA ARG A 268 20.01 3.46 -2.06
C ARG A 268 21.37 2.84 -2.43
N ALA A 269 21.94 2.02 -1.54
CA ALA A 269 23.17 1.29 -1.82
C ALA A 269 22.99 0.32 -2.99
N ASN A 270 21.88 -0.40 -3.04
CA ASN A 270 21.55 -1.30 -4.15
C ASN A 270 21.37 -0.53 -5.47
N ARG A 271 20.77 0.67 -5.44
CA ARG A 271 20.66 1.53 -6.60
C ARG A 271 22.05 1.87 -7.16
N LEU A 272 22.95 2.35 -6.31
CA LEU A 272 24.31 2.69 -6.73
C LEU A 272 25.03 1.46 -7.33
N TRP A 273 24.86 0.29 -6.71
CA TRP A 273 25.42 -0.95 -7.23
C TRP A 273 24.84 -1.34 -8.59
N GLN A 274 23.53 -1.25 -8.76
CA GLN A 274 22.88 -1.59 -10.03
C GLN A 274 23.28 -0.63 -11.14
N GLU A 275 23.28 0.69 -10.87
CA GLU A 275 23.59 1.72 -11.87
C GLU A 275 25.08 1.75 -12.24
N GLN A 276 25.98 1.72 -11.24
CA GLN A 276 27.42 1.93 -11.46
C GLN A 276 28.17 0.64 -11.81
N VAL A 277 27.79 -0.49 -11.18
CA VAL A 277 28.52 -1.75 -11.36
C VAL A 277 27.82 -2.65 -12.38
N ARG A 278 26.50 -2.82 -12.27
CA ARG A 278 25.73 -3.68 -13.18
C ARG A 278 25.26 -2.97 -14.44
N ARG A 279 25.34 -1.66 -14.49
CA ARG A 279 24.85 -0.80 -15.58
C ARG A 279 23.39 -1.09 -15.94
N ARG A 280 22.58 -1.34 -14.93
CA ARG A 280 21.13 -1.59 -15.05
C ARG A 280 20.36 -0.44 -14.40
N PRO A 281 19.24 0.02 -14.99
CA PRO A 281 18.42 1.04 -14.36
C PRO A 281 17.86 0.53 -13.04
N PHE A 282 17.79 1.40 -12.05
CA PHE A 282 17.08 1.12 -10.82
C PHE A 282 15.60 1.49 -11.01
N GLU A 283 14.72 0.53 -10.80
CA GLU A 283 13.31 0.56 -11.25
C GLU A 283 12.35 1.27 -10.29
N PHE A 284 12.90 2.01 -9.32
CA PHE A 284 12.09 2.69 -8.33
C PHE A 284 12.64 4.10 -8.02
N LEU A 285 11.74 5.10 -7.99
CA LEU A 285 12.06 6.43 -7.51
C LEU A 285 12.05 6.38 -5.98
N LEU A 286 13.23 6.33 -5.38
CA LEU A 286 13.34 6.41 -3.94
C LEU A 286 12.90 7.81 -3.49
N PRO A 287 12.05 7.93 -2.45
CA PRO A 287 11.68 9.21 -1.89
C PRO A 287 12.92 9.98 -1.44
N ASP A 288 12.90 11.31 -1.62
CA ASP A 288 13.96 12.17 -1.11
C ASP A 288 14.04 12.08 0.41
N SER A 289 15.25 12.29 0.94
CA SER A 289 15.46 12.26 2.40
C SER A 289 14.62 13.29 3.18
N THR A 290 14.23 14.38 2.52
CA THR A 290 13.35 15.43 3.06
C THR A 290 11.90 14.98 3.21
N THR A 291 11.36 14.23 2.26
CA THR A 291 9.96 13.75 2.29
C THR A 291 9.70 12.80 3.46
N TYR A 292 10.69 11.97 3.81
CA TYR A 292 10.58 11.06 4.96
C TYR A 292 10.76 11.76 6.31
N THR A 293 11.53 12.86 6.34
CA THR A 293 11.75 13.64 7.56
C THR A 293 10.56 14.56 7.88
N GLU A 294 9.82 14.98 6.85
CA GLU A 294 8.59 15.78 7.02
C GLU A 294 7.39 14.90 7.43
N GLN A 295 7.34 13.63 6.99
CA GLN A 295 6.34 12.66 7.47
C GLN A 295 6.68 12.09 8.87
N ALA A 296 7.89 12.37 9.38
CA ALA A 296 8.39 11.91 10.67
C ALA A 296 8.51 13.03 11.71
N LYS A 297 8.16 14.27 11.35
CA LYS A 297 7.98 15.42 12.25
C LYS A 297 6.51 15.68 12.48
#